data_bd77f4cf5bae126f352067f07a561385
#
_entry.id   bd77f4cf5bae126f352067f07a561385
#
_cell.length_a   1.000
_cell.length_b   1.000
_cell.length_c   1.000
_cell.angle_alpha   90.00
_cell.angle_beta   90.00
_cell.angle_gamma   90.00
#
_symmetry.space_group_name_H-M   'P 1'
#
loop_
_entity.id
_entity.type
_entity.pdbx_description
1 polymer ?
#
loop_
_entity_poly.entity_id
_entity_poly.type
_entity_poly.pdbx_seq_one_letter_code
_entity_poly.pdbx_strand_id
1 'polypeptide(L)'
;MFNWKNFLKFIEKKTLGIINVTNDSFSGDGILHSKNLLDQKFDFALKNNINFLDIGCMSTKPDFKMLSTDEELSRLNFFIENMSNEFYYSIDTLNSRVAERALDSGFLIINDVSGFVDSKMIELAIQRECGIIVMHRNPVLENIHQKADYDDVVAQVNTHLIIQTENLIKKGVNKSQIAIDPGLGFGKKMDDSKELFLNLNNLINTYPVVVGYSRKKFTEHINMNNNEMIDHCFNSGVDLLRLHVDN
;
A
#
# COMPACT_ATOMS: atom_id res chain seq x y z
N MET A 1 20.25 -5.77 -3.05
CA MET A 1 19.49 -4.49 -3.08
C MET A 1 18.27 -4.65 -3.97
N PHE A 2 17.09 -4.31 -3.46
CA PHE A 2 15.83 -4.38 -4.18
C PHE A 2 15.78 -3.38 -5.35
N ASN A 3 15.13 -3.79 -6.43
CA ASN A 3 14.96 -2.94 -7.62
C ASN A 3 13.56 -3.13 -8.20
N TRP A 4 12.70 -2.12 -8.06
CA TRP A 4 11.32 -2.16 -8.53
C TRP A 4 11.20 -2.49 -10.01
N LYS A 5 12.02 -1.87 -10.88
CA LYS A 5 11.97 -2.11 -12.33
C LYS A 5 12.22 -3.56 -12.70
N ASN A 6 13.10 -4.24 -11.95
CA ASN A 6 13.36 -5.66 -12.15
C ASN A 6 12.25 -6.51 -11.51
N PHE A 7 11.80 -6.15 -10.31
CA PHE A 7 10.76 -6.88 -9.59
C PHE A 7 9.44 -6.93 -10.38
N LEU A 8 9.01 -5.81 -10.98
CA LEU A 8 7.80 -5.74 -11.79
C LEU A 8 7.76 -6.70 -12.99
N LYS A 9 8.92 -7.21 -13.43
CA LYS A 9 8.99 -8.24 -14.50
C LYS A 9 8.54 -9.63 -14.03
N PHE A 10 8.55 -9.88 -12.71
CA PHE A 10 8.11 -11.15 -12.11
C PHE A 10 6.64 -11.10 -11.67
N ILE A 11 5.99 -9.95 -11.76
CA ILE A 11 4.58 -9.79 -11.41
C ILE A 11 3.72 -10.13 -12.61
N GLU A 12 2.97 -11.24 -12.50
CA GLU A 12 2.16 -11.79 -13.59
C GLU A 12 1.00 -10.86 -13.95
N LYS A 13 0.27 -10.40 -12.95
CA LYS A 13 -0.78 -9.39 -13.10
C LYS A 13 -0.34 -8.13 -12.37
N LYS A 14 -0.46 -6.97 -12.99
CA LYS A 14 -0.10 -5.68 -12.38
C LYS A 14 -1.01 -5.31 -11.21
N THR A 15 -1.10 -6.24 -10.24
CA THR A 15 -1.96 -6.12 -9.06
C THR A 15 -1.19 -6.50 -7.80
N LEU A 16 -1.29 -5.63 -6.78
CA LEU A 16 -0.89 -5.87 -5.41
C LEU A 16 -2.14 -6.21 -4.61
N GLY A 17 -2.30 -7.50 -4.29
CA GLY A 17 -3.51 -8.02 -3.65
C GLY A 17 -3.52 -7.74 -2.14
N ILE A 18 -4.53 -7.05 -1.63
CA ILE A 18 -4.65 -6.74 -0.19
C ILE A 18 -5.22 -7.93 0.56
N ILE A 19 -4.52 -8.34 1.62
CA ILE A 19 -5.01 -9.31 2.62
C ILE A 19 -4.92 -8.67 4.00
N ASN A 20 -6.08 -8.50 4.66
CA ASN A 20 -6.16 -7.95 6.02
C ASN A 20 -6.27 -9.06 7.05
N VAL A 21 -5.23 -9.19 7.91
CA VAL A 21 -5.18 -10.13 9.03
C VAL A 21 -5.80 -9.47 10.27
N THR A 22 -7.11 -9.28 10.23
CA THR A 22 -7.86 -8.56 11.28
C THR A 22 -9.02 -9.41 11.80
N ASN A 23 -9.54 -9.07 13.00
CA ASN A 23 -10.74 -9.69 13.58
C ASN A 23 -12.04 -9.16 12.97
N ASP A 24 -11.98 -8.31 11.94
CA ASP A 24 -13.11 -7.50 11.50
C ASP A 24 -14.16 -8.35 10.78
N SER A 25 -15.15 -8.82 11.54
CA SER A 25 -16.32 -9.57 11.03
C SER A 25 -17.34 -8.71 10.30
N PHE A 26 -17.25 -7.38 10.40
CA PHE A 26 -18.23 -6.45 9.81
C PHE A 26 -18.10 -6.26 8.31
N SER A 27 -16.91 -6.44 7.74
CA SER A 27 -16.67 -6.38 6.28
C SER A 27 -16.49 -7.76 5.64
N GLY A 28 -16.51 -8.83 6.43
CA GLY A 28 -16.29 -10.20 5.94
C GLY A 28 -14.83 -10.51 5.56
N ASP A 29 -13.89 -9.59 5.78
CA ASP A 29 -12.51 -9.66 5.29
C ASP A 29 -11.50 -10.12 6.33
N GLY A 30 -11.89 -10.17 7.61
CA GLY A 30 -11.01 -10.56 8.70
C GLY A 30 -10.68 -12.05 8.65
N ILE A 31 -9.40 -12.38 8.50
CA ILE A 31 -8.92 -13.77 8.43
C ILE A 31 -8.19 -14.22 9.70
N LEU A 32 -8.13 -13.38 10.73
CA LEU A 32 -7.41 -13.72 11.95
C LEU A 32 -7.96 -15.02 12.58
N HIS A 33 -7.07 -15.95 12.86
CA HIS A 33 -7.37 -17.29 13.40
C HIS A 33 -8.15 -18.22 12.47
N SER A 34 -8.31 -17.89 11.18
CA SER A 34 -8.97 -18.77 10.21
C SER A 34 -8.05 -19.10 9.03
N LYS A 35 -7.29 -20.19 9.17
CA LYS A 35 -6.47 -20.70 8.06
C LYS A 35 -7.31 -20.95 6.79
N ASN A 36 -8.53 -21.48 6.94
CA ASN A 36 -9.41 -21.75 5.80
C ASN A 36 -9.76 -20.49 5.00
N LEU A 37 -10.02 -19.35 5.68
CA LEU A 37 -10.27 -18.09 5.00
C LEU A 37 -9.00 -17.55 4.32
N LEU A 38 -7.83 -17.73 4.92
CA LEU A 38 -6.56 -17.38 4.30
C LEU A 38 -6.30 -18.24 3.05
N ASP A 39 -6.51 -19.54 3.12
CA ASP A 39 -6.37 -20.45 1.99
C ASP A 39 -7.32 -20.05 0.84
N GLN A 40 -8.57 -19.66 1.14
CA GLN A 40 -9.50 -19.15 0.13
C GLN A 40 -9.00 -17.87 -0.55
N LYS A 41 -8.33 -16.96 0.20
CA LYS A 41 -7.71 -15.76 -0.38
C LYS A 41 -6.53 -16.13 -1.29
N PHE A 42 -5.71 -17.08 -0.90
CA PHE A 42 -4.62 -17.59 -1.74
C PHE A 42 -5.15 -18.23 -3.03
N ASP A 43 -6.16 -19.11 -2.91
CA ASP A 43 -6.80 -19.72 -4.07
C ASP A 43 -7.39 -18.69 -5.03
N PHE A 44 -8.05 -17.65 -4.51
CA PHE A 44 -8.55 -16.56 -5.34
C PHE A 44 -7.41 -15.81 -6.04
N ALA A 45 -6.34 -15.50 -5.31
CA ALA A 45 -5.19 -14.80 -5.88
C ALA A 45 -4.55 -15.62 -7.02
N LEU A 46 -4.32 -16.92 -6.81
CA LEU A 46 -3.77 -17.83 -7.83
C LEU A 46 -4.67 -17.93 -9.05
N LYS A 47 -5.98 -18.13 -8.87
CA LYS A 47 -6.96 -18.18 -9.97
C LYS A 47 -7.00 -16.90 -10.80
N ASN A 48 -6.64 -15.77 -10.22
CA ASN A 48 -6.63 -14.47 -10.88
C ASN A 48 -5.22 -14.01 -11.31
N ASN A 49 -4.21 -14.89 -11.24
CA ASN A 49 -2.80 -14.61 -11.56
C ASN A 49 -2.22 -13.43 -10.73
N ILE A 50 -2.66 -13.29 -9.47
CA ILE A 50 -2.12 -12.31 -8.54
C ILE A 50 -1.06 -13.02 -7.71
N ASN A 51 0.21 -12.76 -7.99
CA ASN A 51 1.34 -13.37 -7.30
C ASN A 51 2.08 -12.40 -6.34
N PHE A 52 1.53 -11.20 -6.13
CA PHE A 52 2.07 -10.21 -5.20
C PHE A 52 0.99 -9.73 -4.23
N LEU A 53 1.22 -9.93 -2.92
CA LEU A 53 0.25 -9.68 -1.87
C LEU A 53 0.77 -8.65 -0.86
N ASP A 54 -0.12 -7.78 -0.40
CA ASP A 54 0.13 -6.75 0.62
C ASP A 54 -0.62 -7.10 1.90
N ILE A 55 0.13 -7.39 2.95
CA ILE A 55 -0.40 -7.92 4.19
C ILE A 55 -0.54 -6.82 5.23
N GLY A 56 -1.78 -6.52 5.60
CA GLY A 56 -2.11 -5.54 6.65
C GLY A 56 -2.57 -6.27 7.94
N CYS A 57 -1.88 -6.00 9.04
CA CYS A 57 -2.24 -6.58 10.35
C CYS A 57 -3.01 -5.59 11.25
N MET A 58 -3.09 -4.33 10.82
CA MET A 58 -3.82 -3.26 11.50
C MET A 58 -4.90 -2.71 10.57
N SER A 59 -6.09 -2.42 11.10
CA SER A 59 -7.11 -1.73 10.31
C SER A 59 -6.79 -0.24 10.22
N THR A 60 -6.81 0.31 9.01
CA THR A 60 -6.66 1.74 8.76
C THR A 60 -8.02 2.45 8.58
N LYS A 61 -9.13 1.80 8.99
CA LYS A 61 -10.47 2.38 8.93
C LYS A 61 -10.61 3.56 9.91
N PRO A 62 -11.45 4.58 9.59
CA PRO A 62 -11.88 5.58 10.57
C PRO A 62 -12.46 4.87 11.81
N ASP A 63 -12.19 5.42 13.00
CA ASP A 63 -12.66 4.91 14.30
C ASP A 63 -12.00 3.60 14.80
N PHE A 64 -10.99 3.08 14.10
CA PHE A 64 -10.25 1.92 14.59
C PHE A 64 -9.23 2.33 15.67
N LYS A 65 -9.26 1.62 16.81
CA LYS A 65 -8.27 1.82 17.88
C LYS A 65 -6.90 1.31 17.40
N MET A 66 -5.87 2.15 17.52
CA MET A 66 -4.49 1.73 17.27
C MET A 66 -4.18 0.49 18.10
N LEU A 67 -3.71 -0.57 17.46
CA LEU A 67 -3.25 -1.77 18.14
C LEU A 67 -1.93 -1.52 18.84
N SER A 68 -1.68 -2.28 19.91
CA SER A 68 -0.33 -2.38 20.45
C SER A 68 0.58 -3.10 19.44
N THR A 69 1.87 -2.82 19.51
CA THR A 69 2.87 -3.51 18.68
C THR A 69 2.80 -5.03 18.84
N ASP A 70 2.56 -5.51 20.06
CA ASP A 70 2.52 -6.95 20.36
C ASP A 70 1.27 -7.62 19.77
N GLU A 71 0.12 -6.93 19.73
CA GLU A 71 -1.08 -7.41 19.04
C GLU A 71 -0.88 -7.47 17.53
N GLU A 72 -0.25 -6.45 16.93
CA GLU A 72 0.06 -6.44 15.50
C GLU A 72 1.05 -7.56 15.14
N LEU A 73 2.10 -7.75 15.95
CA LEU A 73 3.05 -8.86 15.80
C LEU A 73 2.39 -10.24 15.94
N SER A 74 1.44 -10.40 16.85
CA SER A 74 0.68 -11.66 17.01
C SER A 74 -0.09 -12.01 15.74
N ARG A 75 -0.73 -11.01 15.13
CA ARG A 75 -1.46 -11.19 13.85
C ARG A 75 -0.51 -11.51 12.70
N LEU A 76 0.61 -10.81 12.62
CA LEU A 76 1.63 -11.09 11.61
C LEU A 76 2.20 -12.50 11.77
N ASN A 77 2.48 -12.96 13.00
CA ASN A 77 2.99 -14.31 13.24
C ASN A 77 1.99 -15.38 12.78
N PHE A 78 0.68 -15.18 13.04
CA PHE A 78 -0.34 -16.08 12.49
C PHE A 78 -0.27 -16.18 10.97
N PHE A 79 -0.09 -15.04 10.28
CA PHE A 79 0.08 -15.04 8.83
C PHE A 79 1.36 -15.78 8.40
N ILE A 80 2.49 -15.50 9.03
CA ILE A 80 3.80 -16.10 8.73
C ILE A 80 3.77 -17.63 8.88
N GLU A 81 3.11 -18.14 9.91
CA GLU A 81 2.96 -19.59 10.14
C GLU A 81 2.14 -20.29 9.06
N ASN A 82 1.33 -19.56 8.30
CA ASN A 82 0.43 -20.08 7.28
C ASN A 82 0.70 -19.54 5.87
N MET A 83 1.77 -18.73 5.67
CA MET A 83 2.08 -18.14 4.37
C MET A 83 2.48 -19.20 3.33
N SER A 84 2.16 -18.94 2.06
CA SER A 84 2.56 -19.78 0.92
C SER A 84 3.82 -19.24 0.24
N ASN A 85 4.65 -20.14 -0.29
CA ASN A 85 5.84 -19.77 -1.06
C ASN A 85 5.54 -19.37 -2.52
N GLU A 86 4.27 -19.37 -2.92
CA GLU A 86 3.85 -19.06 -4.29
C GLU A 86 3.70 -17.54 -4.53
N PHE A 87 3.86 -16.73 -3.48
CA PHE A 87 3.63 -15.29 -3.55
C PHE A 87 4.86 -14.49 -3.14
N TYR A 88 4.96 -13.28 -3.69
CA TYR A 88 5.77 -12.19 -3.15
C TYR A 88 4.95 -11.40 -2.15
N TYR A 89 5.60 -10.89 -1.09
CA TYR A 89 4.90 -10.21 0.00
C TYR A 89 5.43 -8.81 0.26
N SER A 90 4.50 -7.86 0.48
CA SER A 90 4.76 -6.60 1.17
C SER A 90 4.01 -6.56 2.50
N ILE A 91 4.51 -5.77 3.44
CA ILE A 91 3.89 -5.51 4.74
C ILE A 91 3.34 -4.09 4.77
N ASP A 92 2.01 -3.95 5.01
CA ASP A 92 1.35 -2.66 5.25
C ASP A 92 1.35 -2.38 6.75
N THR A 93 2.31 -1.56 7.20
CA THR A 93 2.47 -1.23 8.62
C THR A 93 3.16 0.12 8.82
N LEU A 94 2.83 0.79 9.94
CA LEU A 94 3.50 2.00 10.45
C LEU A 94 4.61 1.67 11.46
N ASN A 95 4.77 0.40 11.82
CA ASN A 95 5.59 -0.04 12.94
C ASN A 95 6.86 -0.73 12.45
N SER A 96 8.02 -0.12 12.72
CA SER A 96 9.32 -0.64 12.28
C SER A 96 9.63 -2.04 12.84
N ARG A 97 9.17 -2.39 14.07
CA ARG A 97 9.35 -3.74 14.62
C ARG A 97 8.53 -4.80 13.87
N VAL A 98 7.33 -4.44 13.44
CA VAL A 98 6.46 -5.31 12.63
C VAL A 98 7.06 -5.50 11.23
N ALA A 99 7.53 -4.41 10.62
CA ALA A 99 8.21 -4.45 9.33
C ALA A 99 9.49 -5.29 9.39
N GLU A 100 10.31 -5.16 10.45
CA GLU A 100 11.50 -5.98 10.66
C GLU A 100 11.14 -7.47 10.73
N ARG A 101 10.15 -7.83 11.53
CA ARG A 101 9.67 -9.21 11.67
C ARG A 101 9.18 -9.79 10.34
N ALA A 102 8.47 -8.99 9.54
CA ALA A 102 8.02 -9.40 8.21
C ALA A 102 9.20 -9.65 7.26
N LEU A 103 10.16 -8.73 7.19
CA LEU A 103 11.36 -8.88 6.35
C LEU A 103 12.21 -10.09 6.75
N ASP A 104 12.35 -10.38 8.07
CA ASP A 104 13.02 -11.57 8.58
C ASP A 104 12.33 -12.88 8.16
N SER A 105 11.05 -12.79 7.78
CA SER A 105 10.23 -13.93 7.33
C SER A 105 10.13 -14.05 5.81
N GLY A 106 10.87 -13.23 5.06
CA GLY A 106 10.94 -13.31 3.58
C GLY A 106 10.05 -12.30 2.84
N PHE A 107 9.44 -11.34 3.54
CA PHE A 107 8.80 -10.22 2.87
C PHE A 107 9.86 -9.36 2.19
N LEU A 108 9.50 -8.76 1.06
CA LEU A 108 10.44 -8.02 0.20
C LEU A 108 10.27 -6.52 0.26
N ILE A 109 9.11 -6.04 0.69
CA ILE A 109 8.69 -4.65 0.54
C ILE A 109 7.98 -4.18 1.80
N ILE A 110 8.22 -2.92 2.18
CA ILE A 110 7.47 -2.20 3.20
C ILE A 110 6.53 -1.21 2.51
N ASN A 111 5.24 -1.30 2.81
CA ASN A 111 4.23 -0.32 2.43
C ASN A 111 3.87 0.50 3.68
N ASP A 112 4.34 1.76 3.73
CA ASP A 112 4.13 2.63 4.88
C ASP A 112 3.22 3.82 4.50
N VAL A 113 1.95 3.74 4.95
CA VAL A 113 0.95 4.79 4.73
C VAL A 113 1.24 6.11 5.48
N SER A 114 2.24 6.15 6.37
CA SER A 114 2.74 7.41 6.95
C SER A 114 3.67 8.15 6.00
N GLY A 115 4.19 7.46 4.99
CA GLY A 115 5.15 7.96 4.04
C GLY A 115 6.58 7.97 4.58
N PHE A 116 6.96 7.02 5.42
CA PHE A 116 8.31 6.89 5.99
C PHE A 116 8.73 8.10 6.83
N VAL A 117 7.86 8.54 7.76
CA VAL A 117 8.21 9.60 8.71
C VAL A 117 9.08 9.09 9.87
N ASP A 118 8.94 7.82 10.26
CA ASP A 118 9.74 7.20 11.32
C ASP A 118 11.18 6.90 10.84
N SER A 119 12.17 7.45 11.55
CA SER A 119 13.59 7.24 11.24
C SER A 119 14.00 5.77 11.31
N LYS A 120 13.44 5.00 12.26
CA LYS A 120 13.71 3.56 12.39
C LYS A 120 13.21 2.76 11.19
N MET A 121 12.06 3.16 10.62
CA MET A 121 11.54 2.54 9.40
C MET A 121 12.47 2.82 8.21
N ILE A 122 13.01 4.04 8.12
CA ILE A 122 13.97 4.42 7.07
C ILE A 122 15.29 3.65 7.23
N GLU A 123 15.83 3.60 8.45
CA GLU A 123 17.05 2.85 8.78
C GLU A 123 16.89 1.36 8.44
N LEU A 124 15.75 0.76 8.77
CA LEU A 124 15.41 -0.61 8.43
C LEU A 124 15.40 -0.84 6.91
N ALA A 125 14.75 0.04 6.16
CA ALA A 125 14.69 -0.05 4.69
C ALA A 125 16.09 0.02 4.03
N ILE A 126 16.99 0.84 4.59
CA ILE A 126 18.38 0.94 4.14
C ILE A 126 19.16 -0.34 4.48
N GLN A 127 19.09 -0.80 5.74
CA GLN A 127 19.86 -1.96 6.22
C GLN A 127 19.45 -3.26 5.52
N ARG A 128 18.14 -3.43 5.27
CA ARG A 128 17.60 -4.63 4.62
C ARG A 128 17.62 -4.54 3.10
N GLU A 129 17.96 -3.39 2.54
CA GLU A 129 17.93 -3.14 1.09
C GLU A 129 16.61 -3.55 0.42
N CYS A 130 15.49 -3.45 1.15
CA CYS A 130 14.15 -3.86 0.72
C CYS A 130 13.48 -2.81 -0.18
N GLY A 131 12.41 -3.19 -0.88
CA GLY A 131 11.54 -2.25 -1.57
C GLY A 131 10.71 -1.43 -0.59
N ILE A 132 10.32 -0.23 -1.00
CA ILE A 132 9.43 0.63 -0.22
C ILE A 132 8.35 1.22 -1.11
N ILE A 133 7.12 1.34 -0.57
CA ILE A 133 6.02 2.10 -1.17
C ILE A 133 5.79 3.32 -0.29
N VAL A 134 6.05 4.50 -0.86
CA VAL A 134 5.95 5.80 -0.18
C VAL A 134 4.62 6.43 -0.51
N MET A 135 3.67 6.40 0.43
CA MET A 135 2.36 7.00 0.21
C MET A 135 2.36 8.49 0.55
N HIS A 136 1.67 9.28 -0.29
CA HIS A 136 1.37 10.68 0.05
C HIS A 136 0.42 10.75 1.24
N ARG A 137 0.89 11.38 2.31
CA ARG A 137 0.09 11.85 3.43
C ARG A 137 0.34 13.34 3.63
N ASN A 138 -0.72 14.12 3.83
CA ASN A 138 -0.54 15.54 4.13
C ASN A 138 0.17 15.71 5.48
N PRO A 139 1.35 16.36 5.52
CA PRO A 139 2.19 16.43 6.74
C PRO A 139 1.59 17.29 7.85
N VAL A 140 0.62 18.17 7.53
CA VAL A 140 -0.04 19.05 8.51
C VAL A 140 -1.07 18.29 9.34
N LEU A 141 -1.50 17.10 8.88
CA LEU A 141 -2.54 16.33 9.55
C LEU A 141 -1.95 15.46 10.66
N GLU A 142 -2.52 15.53 11.85
CA GLU A 142 -2.10 14.73 13.01
C GLU A 142 -2.40 13.24 12.82
N ASN A 143 -3.49 12.93 12.10
CA ASN A 143 -3.83 11.53 11.80
C ASN A 143 -4.26 11.36 10.33
N ILE A 144 -4.23 10.10 9.87
CA ILE A 144 -4.51 9.73 8.47
C ILE A 144 -5.96 9.96 8.03
N HIS A 145 -6.88 10.20 8.95
CA HIS A 145 -8.31 10.39 8.68
C HIS A 145 -8.73 11.86 8.64
N GLN A 146 -7.91 12.77 9.16
CA GLN A 146 -8.14 14.19 8.98
C GLN A 146 -8.06 14.55 7.50
N LYS A 147 -8.91 15.49 7.07
CA LYS A 147 -8.93 15.97 5.69
C LYS A 147 -8.30 17.35 5.62
N ALA A 148 -7.39 17.54 4.70
CA ALA A 148 -6.84 18.83 4.36
C ALA A 148 -7.70 19.53 3.31
N ASP A 149 -7.53 20.83 3.22
CA ASP A 149 -7.93 21.63 2.07
C ASP A 149 -6.77 21.69 1.08
N TYR A 150 -7.07 21.50 -0.19
CA TYR A 150 -6.10 21.61 -1.29
C TYR A 150 -6.59 22.69 -2.25
N ASP A 151 -5.69 23.60 -2.65
CA ASP A 151 -5.94 24.56 -3.74
C ASP A 151 -5.77 23.89 -5.10
N ASP A 152 -4.77 23.01 -5.22
CA ASP A 152 -4.49 22.13 -6.35
C ASP A 152 -3.94 20.81 -5.81
N VAL A 153 -4.81 19.83 -5.70
CA VAL A 153 -4.45 18.53 -5.09
C VAL A 153 -3.38 17.79 -5.90
N VAL A 154 -3.40 17.89 -7.22
CA VAL A 154 -2.44 17.19 -8.09
C VAL A 154 -1.06 17.78 -7.92
N ALA A 155 -0.92 19.10 -8.03
CA ALA A 155 0.36 19.80 -7.87
C ALA A 155 0.92 19.63 -6.47
N GLN A 156 0.09 19.73 -5.43
CA GLN A 156 0.52 19.61 -4.03
C GLN A 156 0.93 18.17 -3.68
N VAL A 157 0.22 17.14 -4.16
CA VAL A 157 0.61 15.74 -4.01
C VAL A 157 1.94 15.47 -4.71
N ASN A 158 2.10 15.93 -5.95
CA ASN A 158 3.35 15.80 -6.68
C ASN A 158 4.53 16.44 -5.96
N THR A 159 4.38 17.69 -5.55
CA THR A 159 5.43 18.44 -4.83
C THR A 159 5.82 17.71 -3.55
N HIS A 160 4.85 17.23 -2.79
CA HIS A 160 5.11 16.49 -1.56
C HIS A 160 5.88 15.18 -1.83
N LEU A 161 5.44 14.37 -2.79
CA LEU A 161 6.10 13.11 -3.13
C LEU A 161 7.53 13.32 -3.63
N ILE A 162 7.79 14.39 -4.40
CA ILE A 162 9.15 14.77 -4.84
C ILE A 162 10.02 15.06 -3.62
N ILE A 163 9.58 15.98 -2.74
CA ILE A 163 10.33 16.35 -1.53
C ILE A 163 10.61 15.13 -0.66
N GLN A 164 9.61 14.28 -0.46
CA GLN A 164 9.71 13.12 0.41
C GLN A 164 10.67 12.08 -0.15
N THR A 165 10.58 11.75 -1.43
CA THR A 165 11.50 10.80 -2.08
C THR A 165 12.93 11.32 -2.11
N GLU A 166 13.14 12.63 -2.37
CA GLU A 166 14.47 13.25 -2.28
C GLU A 166 15.05 13.18 -0.86
N ASN A 167 14.22 13.40 0.16
CA ASN A 167 14.66 13.29 1.56
C ASN A 167 15.05 11.84 1.92
N LEU A 168 14.33 10.84 1.44
CA LEU A 168 14.68 9.44 1.63
C LEU A 168 16.02 9.10 0.95
N ILE A 169 16.25 9.59 -0.27
CA ILE A 169 17.51 9.40 -0.97
C ILE A 169 18.68 10.07 -0.23
N LYS A 170 18.48 11.30 0.27
CA LYS A 170 19.49 12.00 1.09
C LYS A 170 19.84 11.24 2.37
N LYS A 171 18.90 10.47 2.93
CA LYS A 171 19.12 9.61 4.10
C LYS A 171 19.76 8.26 3.76
N GLY A 172 19.94 7.92 2.49
CA GLY A 172 20.64 6.71 2.04
C GLY A 172 19.76 5.63 1.42
N VAL A 173 18.45 5.85 1.28
CA VAL A 173 17.58 4.94 0.51
C VAL A 173 17.96 5.01 -0.96
N ASN A 174 18.17 3.86 -1.60
CA ASN A 174 18.48 3.85 -3.02
C ASN A 174 17.23 4.13 -3.85
N LYS A 175 17.36 4.95 -4.89
CA LYS A 175 16.26 5.32 -5.78
C LYS A 175 15.52 4.08 -6.36
N SER A 176 16.23 2.99 -6.62
CA SER A 176 15.64 1.76 -7.17
C SER A 176 14.70 1.03 -6.21
N GLN A 177 14.80 1.32 -4.88
CA GLN A 177 13.95 0.73 -3.85
C GLN A 177 12.57 1.42 -3.75
N ILE A 178 12.41 2.62 -4.34
CA ILE A 178 11.25 3.48 -4.12
C ILE A 178 10.17 3.23 -5.18
N ALA A 179 8.94 2.98 -4.74
CA ALA A 179 7.70 3.22 -5.47
C ALA A 179 6.87 4.26 -4.71
N ILE A 180 5.92 4.90 -5.38
CA ILE A 180 5.07 5.93 -4.79
C ILE A 180 3.59 5.58 -4.88
N ASP A 181 2.80 6.06 -3.90
CA ASP A 181 1.33 5.99 -3.91
C ASP A 181 0.76 7.41 -3.67
N PRO A 182 -0.12 7.94 -4.52
CA PRO A 182 -0.73 9.25 -4.33
C PRO A 182 -1.66 9.34 -3.11
N GLY A 183 -1.97 8.23 -2.45
CA GLY A 183 -2.76 8.19 -1.22
C GLY A 183 -4.20 8.64 -1.41
N LEU A 184 -4.90 8.10 -2.43
CA LEU A 184 -6.31 8.37 -2.66
C LEU A 184 -7.15 8.07 -1.41
N GLY A 185 -7.99 9.01 -0.98
CA GLY A 185 -8.83 8.86 0.22
C GLY A 185 -8.12 9.08 1.57
N PHE A 186 -6.79 9.17 1.59
CA PHE A 186 -6.03 9.48 2.80
C PHE A 186 -5.78 10.98 2.90
N GLY A 187 -6.33 11.62 3.95
CA GLY A 187 -6.17 13.05 4.17
C GLY A 187 -6.77 13.96 3.09
N LYS A 188 -7.60 13.43 2.19
CA LYS A 188 -8.22 14.12 1.06
C LYS A 188 -9.73 14.07 1.16
N LYS A 189 -10.41 15.13 0.72
CA LYS A 189 -11.86 15.12 0.52
C LYS A 189 -12.21 14.21 -0.66
N MET A 190 -13.48 13.95 -0.82
CA MET A 190 -13.98 13.09 -1.91
C MET A 190 -13.66 13.67 -3.29
N ASP A 191 -13.90 14.97 -3.45
CA ASP A 191 -13.63 15.69 -4.72
C ASP A 191 -12.15 15.74 -5.03
N ASP A 192 -11.27 16.00 -4.03
CA ASP A 192 -9.82 15.96 -4.20
C ASP A 192 -9.33 14.57 -4.63
N SER A 193 -9.90 13.50 -4.02
CA SER A 193 -9.55 12.13 -4.38
C SER A 193 -10.00 11.76 -5.79
N LYS A 194 -11.18 12.24 -6.20
CA LYS A 194 -11.70 12.09 -7.56
C LYS A 194 -10.85 12.85 -8.57
N GLU A 195 -10.54 14.12 -8.31
CA GLU A 195 -9.69 14.94 -9.16
C GLU A 195 -8.31 14.30 -9.34
N LEU A 196 -7.69 13.88 -8.24
CA LEU A 196 -6.38 13.22 -8.27
C LEU A 196 -6.43 11.90 -9.07
N PHE A 197 -7.49 11.09 -8.91
CA PHE A 197 -7.69 9.86 -9.66
C PHE A 197 -7.82 10.13 -11.18
N LEU A 198 -8.59 11.12 -11.56
CA LEU A 198 -8.80 11.47 -12.97
C LEU A 198 -7.55 12.07 -13.63
N ASN A 199 -6.59 12.56 -12.84
CA ASN A 199 -5.36 13.19 -13.29
C ASN A 199 -4.09 12.40 -12.92
N LEU A 200 -4.16 11.07 -12.79
CA LEU A 200 -3.02 10.22 -12.46
C LEU A 200 -1.85 10.35 -13.45
N ASN A 201 -2.13 10.65 -14.71
CA ASN A 201 -1.12 10.90 -15.75
C ASN A 201 -0.23 12.14 -15.47
N ASN A 202 -0.64 13.01 -14.56
CA ASN A 202 0.11 14.20 -14.13
C ASN A 202 0.99 13.92 -12.90
N LEU A 203 0.97 12.69 -12.37
CA LEU A 203 1.88 12.30 -11.29
C LEU A 203 3.32 12.18 -11.78
N ILE A 204 4.26 12.31 -10.83
CA ILE A 204 5.68 12.06 -11.13
C ILE A 204 5.86 10.64 -11.66
N ASN A 205 6.53 10.51 -12.79
CA ASN A 205 6.78 9.22 -13.47
C ASN A 205 8.22 8.72 -13.28
N THR A 206 8.94 9.29 -12.30
CA THR A 206 10.34 8.92 -12.02
C THR A 206 10.46 7.62 -11.24
N TYR A 207 9.39 7.22 -10.57
CA TYR A 207 9.25 6.03 -9.75
C TYR A 207 8.07 5.19 -10.22
N PRO A 208 8.05 3.88 -9.98
CA PRO A 208 6.84 3.09 -10.16
C PRO A 208 5.69 3.65 -9.31
N VAL A 209 4.50 3.70 -9.91
CA VAL A 209 3.29 4.24 -9.30
C VAL A 209 2.37 3.09 -8.87
N VAL A 210 2.04 3.08 -7.58
CA VAL A 210 1.05 2.17 -6.99
C VAL A 210 -0.20 2.95 -6.67
N VAL A 211 -1.38 2.45 -7.04
CA VAL A 211 -2.66 3.12 -6.78
C VAL A 211 -3.65 2.17 -6.13
N GLY A 212 -4.14 2.55 -4.95
CA GLY A 212 -5.22 1.86 -4.27
C GLY A 212 -6.53 2.65 -4.30
N TYR A 213 -7.52 2.21 -5.09
CA TYR A 213 -8.86 2.82 -5.12
C TYR A 213 -9.97 1.90 -4.63
N SER A 214 -9.71 0.60 -4.51
CA SER A 214 -10.68 -0.42 -4.12
C SER A 214 -11.41 -0.05 -2.83
N ARG A 215 -12.75 -0.13 -2.85
CA ARG A 215 -13.66 0.16 -1.73
C ARG A 215 -13.60 1.61 -1.20
N LYS A 216 -13.08 2.55 -1.97
CA LYS A 216 -13.03 3.96 -1.58
C LYS A 216 -14.26 4.71 -2.10
N LYS A 217 -14.96 5.44 -1.20
CA LYS A 217 -16.25 6.12 -1.50
C LYS A 217 -16.21 7.06 -2.69
N PHE A 218 -15.07 7.68 -2.99
CA PHE A 218 -14.96 8.59 -4.13
C PHE A 218 -15.23 7.89 -5.48
N THR A 219 -15.02 6.57 -5.57
CA THR A 219 -15.27 5.80 -6.81
C THR A 219 -16.73 5.75 -7.18
N GLU A 220 -17.65 5.86 -6.21
CA GLU A 220 -19.10 5.92 -6.43
C GLU A 220 -19.51 7.19 -7.21
N HIS A 221 -18.67 8.22 -7.22
CA HIS A 221 -18.87 9.49 -7.91
C HIS A 221 -18.09 9.60 -9.22
N ILE A 222 -17.46 8.50 -9.67
CA ILE A 222 -16.79 8.40 -10.97
C ILE A 222 -17.71 7.64 -11.91
N ASN A 223 -18.00 8.23 -13.06
CA ASN A 223 -18.82 7.56 -14.08
C ASN A 223 -18.00 6.59 -14.92
N MET A 224 -17.45 5.57 -14.26
CA MET A 224 -16.65 4.48 -14.83
C MET A 224 -17.00 3.19 -14.10
N ASN A 225 -17.16 2.10 -14.84
CA ASN A 225 -17.21 0.77 -14.25
C ASN A 225 -15.79 0.32 -13.82
N ASN A 226 -15.69 -0.82 -13.13
CA ASN A 226 -14.39 -1.27 -12.58
C ASN A 226 -13.33 -1.52 -13.68
N ASN A 227 -13.71 -2.06 -14.84
CA ASN A 227 -12.77 -2.29 -15.95
C ASN A 227 -12.28 -0.96 -16.52
N GLU A 228 -13.18 0.01 -16.70
CA GLU A 228 -12.82 1.35 -17.16
C GLU A 228 -11.88 2.08 -16.18
N MET A 229 -12.06 1.88 -14.86
CA MET A 229 -11.13 2.42 -13.85
C MET A 229 -9.75 1.74 -13.92
N ILE A 230 -9.70 0.43 -14.14
CA ILE A 230 -8.44 -0.32 -14.34
C ILE A 230 -7.72 0.22 -15.58
N ASP A 231 -8.42 0.31 -16.71
CA ASP A 231 -7.88 0.82 -17.97
C ASP A 231 -7.40 2.27 -17.83
N HIS A 232 -8.18 3.12 -17.16
CA HIS A 232 -7.79 4.49 -16.86
C HIS A 232 -6.48 4.55 -16.08
N CYS A 233 -6.32 3.76 -15.03
CA CYS A 233 -5.09 3.73 -14.24
C CYS A 233 -3.89 3.34 -15.12
N PHE A 234 -3.96 2.25 -15.86
CA PHE A 234 -2.84 1.79 -16.68
C PHE A 234 -2.52 2.74 -17.84
N ASN A 235 -3.54 3.32 -18.48
CA ASN A 235 -3.36 4.33 -19.52
C ASN A 235 -2.76 5.62 -18.96
N SER A 236 -2.92 5.88 -17.67
CA SER A 236 -2.32 7.02 -16.95
C SER A 236 -0.91 6.75 -16.42
N GLY A 237 -0.33 5.57 -16.71
CA GLY A 237 1.05 5.24 -16.32
C GLY A 237 1.19 4.61 -14.93
N VAL A 238 0.11 4.11 -14.34
CA VAL A 238 0.16 3.33 -13.09
C VAL A 238 0.83 1.97 -13.35
N ASP A 239 1.76 1.57 -12.50
CA ASP A 239 2.49 0.31 -12.61
C ASP A 239 1.81 -0.85 -11.88
N LEU A 240 1.18 -0.56 -10.74
CA LEU A 240 0.48 -1.55 -9.90
C LEU A 240 -0.84 -0.99 -9.36
N LEU A 241 -1.87 -1.81 -9.38
CA LEU A 241 -3.15 -1.56 -8.70
C LEU A 241 -3.19 -2.31 -7.37
N ARG A 242 -3.42 -1.60 -6.27
CA ARG A 242 -3.61 -2.19 -4.95
C ARG A 242 -5.09 -2.45 -4.71
N LEU A 243 -5.49 -3.72 -4.79
CA LEU A 243 -6.89 -4.16 -4.78
C LEU A 243 -7.12 -5.27 -3.76
N HIS A 244 -8.31 -5.36 -3.17
CA HIS A 244 -8.66 -6.47 -2.25
C HIS A 244 -8.71 -7.81 -2.99
N VAL A 245 -8.22 -8.86 -2.31
CA VAL A 245 -8.25 -10.25 -2.78
C VAL A 245 -9.56 -10.89 -2.34
N ASP A 246 -10.63 -10.52 -3.05
CA ASP A 246 -11.98 -11.06 -2.87
C ASP A 246 -12.91 -10.60 -4.00
N ASN A 247 -14.09 -11.23 -4.06
CA ASN A 247 -15.14 -10.94 -5.04
C ASN A 247 -15.76 -9.56 -4.85
#